data_9e909bb74c62ad7e56a9dd945ac0624d
#
_entry.id   9e909bb74c62ad7e56a9dd945ac0624d
#
_cell.length_a   1.000
_cell.length_b   1.000
_cell.length_c   1.000
_cell.angle_alpha   90.00
_cell.angle_beta   90.00
_cell.angle_gamma   90.00
#
_symmetry.space_group_name_H-M   'P 1'
#
loop_
_entity.id
_entity.type
_entity.pdbx_description
1 polymer ?
#
loop_
_entity_poly.entity_id
_entity_poly.type
_entity_poly.pdbx_seq_one_letter_code
_entity_poly.pdbx_strand_id
1 'polypeptide(L)'
;METTLYNGEDVIVNKTSYVLFSPKRNQIIAFYPEAQDEEETTNSDSMIHIRRVAGLPGEKVQIKNGKLYINGEEQKEKYDFEAMHSGGRAVNEITLKDDEYFVLSDSRNDMDDSRNSSFTKVTKKNIIGKVILRLDPFSLIGGPTAEDKKTE
;
A
#
# COMPACT_ATOMS: atom_id res chain seq x y z
N MET A 1 5.09 -0.44 -7.26
CA MET A 1 4.34 0.85 -7.26
C MET A 1 4.35 1.51 -8.65
N GLU A 2 4.82 0.82 -9.67
CA GLU A 2 4.81 1.33 -11.05
C GLU A 2 3.45 1.92 -11.40
N THR A 3 3.41 2.86 -12.29
CA THR A 3 2.36 3.84 -12.57
C THR A 3 2.29 5.06 -11.63
N THR A 4 2.79 4.99 -10.40
CA THR A 4 2.88 6.15 -9.49
C THR A 4 4.33 6.45 -9.11
N LEU A 5 5.11 5.41 -8.82
CA LEU A 5 6.54 5.47 -8.48
C LEU A 5 7.29 4.39 -9.24
N TYR A 6 8.32 4.79 -9.97
CA TYR A 6 9.17 3.89 -10.74
C TYR A 6 10.42 3.50 -9.95
N ASN A 7 11.05 2.41 -10.36
CA ASN A 7 12.28 1.97 -9.73
C ASN A 7 13.41 2.99 -9.95
N GLY A 8 14.13 3.32 -8.87
CA GLY A 8 15.22 4.30 -8.89
C GLY A 8 14.80 5.74 -8.62
N GLU A 9 13.52 6.01 -8.43
CA GLU A 9 13.05 7.35 -8.04
C GLU A 9 13.27 7.63 -6.55
N ASP A 10 13.75 8.82 -6.22
CA ASP A 10 13.89 9.30 -4.86
C ASP A 10 12.58 9.90 -4.34
N VAL A 11 12.21 9.55 -3.12
CA VAL A 11 10.98 10.02 -2.48
C VAL A 11 11.24 10.63 -1.12
N ILE A 12 10.41 11.61 -0.75
CA ILE A 12 10.40 12.19 0.60
C ILE A 12 9.32 11.51 1.44
N VAL A 13 9.74 10.95 2.58
CA VAL A 13 8.87 10.33 3.57
C VAL A 13 8.73 11.24 4.79
N ASN A 14 7.50 11.66 5.07
CA ASN A 14 7.19 12.42 6.29
C ASN A 14 6.94 11.46 7.46
N LYS A 15 7.93 11.33 8.33
CA LYS A 15 7.87 10.45 9.51
C LYS A 15 6.96 10.97 10.62
N THR A 16 6.73 12.29 10.69
CA THR A 16 5.91 12.90 11.76
C THR A 16 4.42 12.78 11.51
N SER A 17 4.00 12.49 10.26
CA SER A 17 2.59 12.39 9.88
C SER A 17 1.78 11.44 10.75
N TYR A 18 2.40 10.37 11.26
CA TYR A 18 1.70 9.31 11.98
C TYR A 18 2.05 9.23 13.47
N VAL A 19 2.74 10.24 14.01
CA VAL A 19 2.96 10.40 15.46
C VAL A 19 1.63 10.69 16.17
N LEU A 20 0.85 11.62 15.64
CA LEU A 20 -0.44 12.06 16.21
C LEU A 20 -1.65 11.50 15.46
N PHE A 21 -1.46 11.07 14.21
CA PHE A 21 -2.55 10.60 13.35
C PHE A 21 -2.33 9.15 12.92
N SER A 22 -3.35 8.55 12.35
CA SER A 22 -3.25 7.22 11.73
C SER A 22 -3.26 7.35 10.21
N PRO A 23 -2.62 6.42 9.48
CA PRO A 23 -2.74 6.32 8.04
C PRO A 23 -4.19 6.30 7.59
N LYS A 24 -4.49 7.02 6.51
CA LYS A 24 -5.82 7.07 5.89
C LYS A 24 -5.82 6.32 4.57
N ARG A 25 -6.99 5.85 4.15
CA ARG A 25 -7.18 5.22 2.84
C ARG A 25 -6.66 6.12 1.71
N ASN A 26 -6.09 5.51 0.69
CA ASN A 26 -5.45 6.14 -0.47
C ASN A 26 -4.11 6.85 -0.19
N GLN A 27 -3.63 6.89 1.04
CA GLN A 27 -2.27 7.39 1.31
C GLN A 27 -1.23 6.34 0.93
N ILE A 28 -0.09 6.81 0.42
CA ILE A 28 1.09 5.96 0.19
C ILE A 28 1.96 6.02 1.45
N ILE A 29 2.33 4.86 1.95
CA ILE A 29 3.13 4.69 3.15
C ILE A 29 4.42 3.95 2.84
N ALA A 30 5.47 4.34 3.54
CA ALA A 30 6.72 3.58 3.63
C ALA A 30 6.73 2.80 4.95
N PHE A 31 7.12 1.52 4.90
CA PHE A 31 7.15 0.66 6.08
C PHE A 31 8.23 -0.41 5.96
N TYR A 32 8.69 -0.92 7.10
CA TYR A 32 9.55 -2.08 7.15
C TYR A 32 8.74 -3.37 7.11
N PRO A 33 9.24 -4.44 6.51
CA PRO A 33 8.66 -5.76 6.71
C PRO A 33 8.65 -6.06 8.21
N GLU A 34 7.58 -6.70 8.70
CA GLU A 34 7.54 -7.17 10.09
C GLU A 34 8.61 -8.25 10.24
N ALA A 35 9.58 -8.04 11.13
CA ALA A 35 10.53 -9.08 11.48
C ALA A 35 9.73 -10.23 12.11
N GLN A 36 9.95 -11.44 11.62
CA GLN A 36 9.25 -12.62 12.14
C GLN A 36 9.70 -12.98 13.55
N ASP A 37 10.86 -12.46 13.99
CA ASP A 37 11.42 -12.63 15.35
C ASP A 37 12.10 -11.34 15.80
N GLU A 38 11.89 -10.96 17.06
CA GLU A 38 12.43 -9.73 17.68
C GLU A 38 13.98 -9.67 17.72
N GLU A 39 14.68 -10.76 17.40
CA GLU A 39 16.14 -10.85 17.43
C GLU A 39 16.83 -10.44 16.11
N GLU A 40 16.11 -10.30 15.00
CA GLU A 40 16.72 -9.98 13.68
C GLU A 40 16.68 -8.49 13.29
N THR A 41 16.20 -7.60 14.14
CA THR A 41 16.02 -6.17 13.80
C THR A 41 17.31 -5.35 13.73
N THR A 42 18.50 -5.96 13.82
CA THR A 42 19.79 -5.24 13.78
C THR A 42 20.46 -5.20 12.42
N ASN A 43 19.92 -5.86 11.40
CA ASN A 43 20.47 -5.76 10.05
C ASN A 43 19.82 -4.60 9.29
N SER A 44 20.57 -3.54 9.08
CA SER A 44 20.23 -2.30 8.38
C SER A 44 19.90 -2.45 6.88
N ASP A 45 19.74 -3.67 6.38
CA ASP A 45 19.40 -4.01 5.00
C ASP A 45 17.93 -4.43 4.81
N SER A 46 17.07 -4.16 5.80
CA SER A 46 15.62 -4.42 5.65
C SER A 46 15.06 -3.53 4.53
N MET A 47 14.65 -4.16 3.44
CA MET A 47 14.10 -3.45 2.28
C MET A 47 12.82 -2.70 2.68
N ILE A 48 12.82 -1.37 2.53
CA ILE A 48 11.64 -0.54 2.77
C ILE A 48 10.64 -0.81 1.66
N HIS A 49 9.42 -1.17 2.06
CA HIS A 49 8.30 -1.27 1.14
C HIS A 49 7.53 0.04 1.06
N ILE A 50 7.05 0.37 -0.14
CA ILE A 50 6.19 1.51 -0.40
C ILE A 50 4.91 0.98 -1.05
N ARG A 51 3.75 1.18 -0.39
CA ARG A 51 2.45 0.70 -0.90
C ARG A 51 1.35 1.68 -0.54
N ARG A 52 0.21 1.55 -1.21
CA ARG A 52 -0.98 2.38 -0.95
C ARG A 52 -1.92 1.70 0.04
N VAL A 53 -2.39 2.43 1.03
CA VAL A 53 -3.39 1.97 1.99
C VAL A 53 -4.74 1.78 1.30
N ALA A 54 -5.24 0.56 1.31
CA ALA A 54 -6.54 0.17 0.74
C ALA A 54 -7.57 -0.21 1.82
N GLY A 55 -7.16 -0.88 2.90
CA GLY A 55 -8.00 -1.21 4.05
C GLY A 55 -7.44 -0.63 5.35
N LEU A 56 -8.33 -0.26 6.26
CA LEU A 56 -8.02 0.33 7.56
C LEU A 56 -8.26 -0.68 8.69
N PRO A 57 -7.67 -0.48 9.87
CA PRO A 57 -7.89 -1.34 11.03
C PRO A 57 -9.36 -1.62 11.32
N GLY A 58 -9.68 -2.89 11.61
CA GLY A 58 -11.04 -3.35 11.92
C GLY A 58 -11.97 -3.52 10.72
N GLU A 59 -11.56 -3.15 9.52
CA GLU A 59 -12.38 -3.29 8.32
C GLU A 59 -12.34 -4.72 7.74
N LYS A 60 -13.41 -5.06 7.05
CA LYS A 60 -13.50 -6.27 6.24
C LYS A 60 -13.13 -5.94 4.80
N VAL A 61 -12.14 -6.64 4.27
CA VAL A 61 -11.60 -6.44 2.92
C VAL A 61 -11.92 -7.63 2.05
N GLN A 62 -12.44 -7.39 0.86
CA GLN A 62 -12.64 -8.41 -0.16
C GLN A 62 -12.29 -7.87 -1.55
N ILE A 63 -11.75 -8.72 -2.41
CA ILE A 63 -11.54 -8.42 -3.82
C ILE A 63 -12.34 -9.42 -4.65
N LYS A 64 -13.30 -8.93 -5.41
CA LYS A 64 -14.07 -9.74 -6.34
C LYS A 64 -14.34 -8.99 -7.64
N ASN A 65 -14.33 -9.74 -8.75
CA ASN A 65 -14.48 -9.19 -10.10
C ASN A 65 -13.49 -8.03 -10.40
N GLY A 66 -12.25 -8.14 -9.90
CA GLY A 66 -11.20 -7.14 -10.09
C GLY A 66 -11.35 -5.86 -9.28
N LYS A 67 -12.33 -5.78 -8.38
CA LYS A 67 -12.67 -4.58 -7.60
C LYS A 67 -12.49 -4.80 -6.11
N LEU A 68 -12.14 -3.71 -5.40
CA LEU A 68 -12.01 -3.68 -3.95
C LEU A 68 -13.38 -3.45 -3.29
N TYR A 69 -13.68 -4.26 -2.27
CA TYR A 69 -14.85 -4.12 -1.39
C TYR A 69 -14.36 -3.92 0.05
N ILE A 70 -14.97 -2.96 0.74
CA ILE A 70 -14.73 -2.69 2.16
C ILE A 70 -16.08 -2.78 2.89
N ASN A 71 -16.14 -3.62 3.92
CA ASN A 71 -17.36 -3.88 4.68
C ASN A 71 -18.57 -4.26 3.79
N GLY A 72 -18.28 -4.99 2.70
CA GLY A 72 -19.29 -5.43 1.74
C GLY A 72 -19.66 -4.42 0.66
N GLU A 73 -19.16 -3.19 0.70
CA GLU A 73 -19.45 -2.14 -0.29
C GLU A 73 -18.29 -1.96 -1.27
N GLU A 74 -18.60 -1.84 -2.57
CA GLU A 74 -17.61 -1.55 -3.61
C GLU A 74 -16.99 -0.19 -3.36
N GLN A 75 -15.66 -0.15 -3.27
CA GLN A 75 -14.92 1.09 -3.13
C GLN A 75 -14.67 1.73 -4.50
N LYS A 76 -15.15 2.96 -4.66
CA LYS A 76 -14.71 3.81 -5.77
C LYS A 76 -13.32 4.32 -5.46
N GLU A 77 -12.34 3.78 -6.16
CA GLU A 77 -10.97 4.22 -5.96
C GLU A 77 -10.77 5.64 -6.50
N LYS A 78 -9.95 6.41 -5.78
CA LYS A 78 -9.71 7.83 -6.10
C LYS A 78 -8.95 8.00 -7.41
N TYR A 79 -8.17 7.00 -7.82
CA TYR A 79 -7.29 7.02 -8.97
C TYR A 79 -7.69 5.92 -9.95
N ASP A 80 -7.32 6.10 -11.22
CA ASP A 80 -7.64 5.14 -12.27
C ASP A 80 -6.63 3.99 -12.30
N PHE A 81 -6.90 2.96 -11.50
CA PHE A 81 -6.10 1.74 -11.47
C PHE A 81 -6.64 0.70 -12.46
N GLU A 82 -5.76 -0.20 -12.91
CA GLU A 82 -6.18 -1.38 -13.64
C GLU A 82 -7.05 -2.31 -12.78
N ALA A 83 -7.95 -3.06 -13.42
CA ALA A 83 -8.69 -4.11 -12.75
C ALA A 83 -7.74 -5.21 -12.26
N MET A 84 -7.91 -5.67 -11.03
CA MET A 84 -7.11 -6.74 -10.45
C MET A 84 -7.47 -8.09 -11.07
N HIS A 85 -6.51 -8.77 -11.69
CA HIS A 85 -6.72 -10.11 -12.24
C HIS A 85 -6.86 -11.16 -11.12
N SER A 86 -6.25 -10.93 -9.96
CA SER A 86 -6.31 -11.82 -8.80
C SER A 86 -6.56 -11.03 -7.51
N GLY A 87 -7.45 -11.54 -6.69
CA GLY A 87 -7.68 -11.04 -5.34
C GLY A 87 -6.77 -11.67 -4.28
N GLY A 88 -5.99 -12.70 -4.66
CA GLY A 88 -5.13 -13.41 -3.72
C GLY A 88 -5.91 -13.92 -2.50
N ARG A 89 -5.35 -13.75 -1.29
CA ARG A 89 -6.04 -14.14 -0.05
C ARG A 89 -7.35 -13.37 0.20
N ALA A 90 -7.50 -12.19 -0.40
CA ALA A 90 -8.70 -11.34 -0.25
C ALA A 90 -9.86 -11.71 -1.21
N VAL A 91 -9.75 -12.79 -1.99
CA VAL A 91 -10.91 -13.40 -2.70
C VAL A 91 -12.00 -13.75 -1.69
N ASN A 92 -11.60 -14.32 -0.54
CA ASN A 92 -12.48 -14.45 0.61
C ASN A 92 -12.40 -13.18 1.45
N GLU A 93 -13.53 -12.78 2.07
CA GLU A 93 -13.54 -11.64 2.98
C GLU A 93 -12.59 -11.89 4.16
N ILE A 94 -11.70 -10.93 4.40
CA ILE A 94 -10.76 -10.96 5.53
C ILE A 94 -11.06 -9.77 6.45
N THR A 95 -11.03 -10.00 7.77
CA THR A 95 -11.18 -8.93 8.76
C THR A 95 -9.80 -8.52 9.25
N LEU A 96 -9.47 -7.24 9.12
CA LEU A 96 -8.24 -6.65 9.62
C LEU A 96 -8.29 -6.50 11.15
N LYS A 97 -7.15 -6.71 11.81
CA LYS A 97 -7.02 -6.45 13.25
C LYS A 97 -7.05 -4.93 13.53
N ASP A 98 -7.14 -4.56 14.80
CA ASP A 98 -7.25 -3.16 15.27
C ASP A 98 -6.03 -2.28 14.95
N ASP A 99 -4.91 -2.89 14.56
CA ASP A 99 -3.68 -2.19 14.15
C ASP A 99 -3.20 -2.56 12.75
N GLU A 100 -3.94 -3.44 12.03
CA GLU A 100 -3.56 -3.99 10.73
C GLU A 100 -4.12 -3.17 9.58
N TYR A 101 -3.27 -2.85 8.62
CA TYR A 101 -3.61 -2.19 7.36
C TYR A 101 -3.52 -3.16 6.20
N PHE A 102 -4.43 -3.04 5.26
CA PHE A 102 -4.35 -3.73 3.97
C PHE A 102 -3.80 -2.75 2.95
N VAL A 103 -2.68 -3.11 2.33
CA VAL A 103 -2.02 -2.27 1.35
C VAL A 103 -2.00 -2.94 -0.02
N LEU A 104 -2.05 -2.13 -1.07
CA LEU A 104 -1.98 -2.58 -2.46
C LEU A 104 -0.85 -1.87 -3.20
N SER A 105 -0.25 -2.57 -4.15
CA SER A 105 0.57 -1.97 -5.19
C SER A 105 -0.32 -1.15 -6.14
N ASP A 106 0.16 -0.03 -6.67
CA ASP A 106 -0.55 0.73 -7.70
C ASP A 106 -0.52 0.00 -9.05
N SER A 107 0.54 -0.77 -9.33
CA SER A 107 0.53 -1.82 -10.35
C SER A 107 -0.33 -2.97 -9.84
N ARG A 108 -1.65 -2.95 -10.17
CA ARG A 108 -2.64 -3.84 -9.57
C ARG A 108 -2.48 -5.32 -9.93
N ASN A 109 -1.72 -5.61 -10.95
CA ASN A 109 -1.42 -6.99 -11.36
C ASN A 109 -0.08 -7.50 -10.79
N ASP A 110 0.67 -6.64 -10.08
CA ASP A 110 1.79 -7.01 -9.23
C ASP A 110 1.25 -7.46 -7.85
N MET A 111 1.54 -8.72 -7.48
CA MET A 111 1.06 -9.35 -6.24
C MET A 111 2.00 -9.16 -5.05
N ASP A 112 2.98 -8.25 -5.14
CA ASP A 112 3.87 -7.91 -4.02
C ASP A 112 3.19 -6.90 -3.06
N ASP A 113 2.07 -7.34 -2.46
CA ASP A 113 1.25 -6.57 -1.54
C ASP A 113 0.40 -7.48 -0.62
N SER A 114 -0.52 -6.90 0.14
CA SER A 114 -1.33 -7.62 1.13
C SER A 114 -2.23 -8.72 0.58
N ARG A 115 -2.38 -8.85 -0.74
CA ARG A 115 -3.08 -9.99 -1.39
C ARG A 115 -2.27 -11.27 -1.31
N ASN A 116 -0.96 -11.17 -1.26
CA ASN A 116 -0.07 -12.32 -1.12
C ASN A 116 -0.01 -12.73 0.36
N SER A 117 -0.27 -14.00 0.66
CA SER A 117 -0.21 -14.54 2.02
C SER A 117 1.18 -14.53 2.64
N SER A 118 2.22 -14.52 1.81
CA SER A 118 3.63 -14.43 2.25
C SER A 118 4.10 -12.98 2.40
N PHE A 119 3.29 -11.99 2.02
CA PHE A 119 3.63 -10.60 2.22
C PHE A 119 3.52 -10.22 3.70
N THR A 120 4.42 -9.36 4.14
CA THR A 120 4.46 -8.91 5.53
C THR A 120 3.14 -8.27 5.96
N LYS A 121 2.78 -8.44 7.23
CA LYS A 121 1.68 -7.69 7.81
C LYS A 121 2.08 -6.24 8.01
N VAL A 122 1.19 -5.33 7.64
CA VAL A 122 1.40 -3.91 7.82
C VAL A 122 0.63 -3.43 9.04
N THR A 123 1.37 -3.10 10.08
CA THR A 123 0.83 -2.58 11.34
C THR A 123 1.36 -1.17 11.59
N LYS A 124 0.73 -0.44 12.50
CA LYS A 124 1.19 0.92 12.82
C LYS A 124 2.65 0.94 13.30
N LYS A 125 3.14 -0.13 13.92
CA LYS A 125 4.50 -0.22 14.48
C LYS A 125 5.59 -0.21 13.40
N ASN A 126 5.34 -0.85 12.27
CA ASN A 126 6.34 -0.96 11.21
C ASN A 126 6.23 0.13 10.13
N ILE A 127 5.23 1.03 10.24
CA ILE A 127 5.08 2.17 9.33
C ILE A 127 6.10 3.27 9.68
N ILE A 128 6.96 3.61 8.71
CA ILE A 128 7.97 4.66 8.82
C ILE A 128 7.32 6.05 8.69
N GLY A 129 6.42 6.22 7.73
CA GLY A 129 5.78 7.50 7.47
C GLY A 129 4.99 7.55 6.16
N LYS A 130 4.47 8.73 5.87
CA LYS A 130 3.73 9.04 4.67
C LYS A 130 4.67 9.48 3.55
N VAL A 131 4.57 8.86 2.39
CA VAL A 131 5.27 9.33 1.18
C VAL A 131 4.51 10.53 0.62
N ILE A 132 5.19 11.67 0.44
CA ILE A 132 4.54 12.94 0.08
C ILE A 132 5.00 13.52 -1.25
N LEU A 133 6.26 13.30 -1.61
CA LEU A 133 6.90 13.90 -2.78
C LEU A 133 7.78 12.89 -3.50
N ARG A 134 7.83 13.00 -4.82
CA ARG A 134 8.85 12.44 -5.68
C ARG A 134 9.82 13.57 -6.07
N LEU A 135 11.12 13.31 -6.07
CA LEU A 135 12.14 14.35 -6.31
C LEU A 135 12.46 14.52 -7.78
N ASP A 136 12.42 13.45 -8.57
CA ASP A 136 12.73 13.51 -10.00
C ASP A 136 11.75 12.63 -10.81
N PRO A 137 10.90 13.21 -11.68
CA PRO A 137 10.56 14.64 -11.71
C PRO A 137 9.85 15.09 -10.43
N PHE A 138 10.15 16.31 -9.98
CA PHE A 138 9.58 16.86 -8.73
C PHE A 138 8.05 16.97 -8.83
N SER A 139 7.35 16.21 -8.01
CA SER A 139 5.88 16.25 -7.97
C SER A 139 5.32 15.76 -6.64
N LEU A 140 4.14 16.28 -6.28
CA LEU A 140 3.34 15.71 -5.19
C LEU A 140 2.81 14.35 -5.63
N ILE A 141 2.96 13.36 -4.75
CA ILE A 141 2.50 12.01 -5.06
C ILE A 141 0.99 11.93 -4.83
N GLY A 142 0.28 11.65 -5.91
CA GLY A 142 -1.14 11.33 -5.91
C GLY A 142 -1.38 9.87 -6.25
N GLY A 143 -1.53 9.59 -7.51
CA GLY A 143 -1.75 8.26 -8.07
C GLY A 143 -1.78 8.34 -9.59
N PRO A 144 -1.88 7.22 -10.29
CA PRO A 144 -1.88 7.19 -11.74
C PRO A 144 -3.04 8.01 -12.29
N THR A 145 -2.76 8.79 -13.32
CA THR A 145 -3.77 9.53 -14.09
C THR A 145 -3.96 8.87 -15.44
N ALA A 146 -5.05 9.22 -16.14
CA ALA A 146 -5.30 8.72 -17.50
C ALA A 146 -4.21 9.14 -18.50
N GLU A 147 -3.43 10.18 -18.20
CA GLU A 147 -2.33 10.66 -19.03
C GLU A 147 -1.07 9.79 -18.92
N ASP A 148 -0.83 9.22 -17.73
CA ASP A 148 0.33 8.36 -17.47
C ASP A 148 0.24 7.02 -18.24
N LYS A 149 -0.95 6.62 -18.68
CA LYS A 149 -1.19 5.38 -19.44
C LYS A 149 -0.90 5.48 -20.96
N LYS A 150 -0.61 6.67 -21.47
CA LYS A 150 -0.39 6.88 -22.93
C LYS A 150 1.06 6.74 -23.39
N THR A 151 1.98 6.38 -22.48
CA THR A 151 3.43 6.36 -22.79
C THR A 151 4.01 4.93 -22.85
N GLU A 152 3.16 3.90 -22.97
CA GLU A 152 3.58 2.52 -23.27
C GLU A 152 3.19 2.11 -24.70
#